data_a106750380f5c8ee32a889719e47f3a6
#
_entry.id   a106750380f5c8ee32a889719e47f3a6
#
_cell.length_a   1.000
_cell.length_b   1.000
_cell.length_c   1.000
_cell.angle_alpha   90.00
_cell.angle_beta   90.00
_cell.angle_gamma   90.00
#
_symmetry.space_group_name_H-M   'P 1'
#
loop_
_entity.id
_entity.type
_entity.pdbx_description
1 polymer ?
#
loop_
_entity_poly.entity_id
_entity_poly.type
_entity_poly.pdbx_seq_one_letter_code
_entity_poly.pdbx_strand_id
1 'polypeptide(L)'
;MDTLFRWGKMHCMQKALFVLLSVVLVACSGEEKVNLPDEPETPEAEITLAEGTDKHLLLDASGGTVTLHFTSTADWKTTVVNVRASSWITVSHTSGKVGEASVTISVAANDGTDKRTASVFLDCGDSRETIVVSQKQKDALIVSHQSYELSAGESLIEVEVEANVTFEVEVSDTWIEQISGHAVLKSRY
;
A
#
# COMPACT_ATOMS: atom_id res chain seq x y z
N MET A 1 -17.52 9.35 -49.32
CA MET A 1 -17.67 7.91 -49.00
C MET A 1 -17.70 7.81 -47.49
N ASP A 2 -18.92 7.92 -46.97
CA ASP A 2 -19.25 7.93 -45.54
C ASP A 2 -19.37 6.51 -45.03
N THR A 3 -18.71 6.19 -43.92
CA THR A 3 -19.05 5.03 -43.11
C THR A 3 -19.15 5.43 -41.65
N LEU A 4 -20.39 5.75 -41.29
CA LEU A 4 -20.89 5.92 -39.91
C LEU A 4 -20.74 4.61 -39.10
N PHE A 5 -19.98 4.65 -38.02
CA PHE A 5 -19.93 3.58 -37.03
C PHE A 5 -20.99 3.84 -35.95
N ARG A 6 -22.05 3.04 -35.98
CA ARG A 6 -23.24 3.14 -35.12
C ARG A 6 -23.00 2.36 -33.82
N TRP A 7 -22.92 3.07 -32.73
CA TRP A 7 -22.90 2.48 -31.36
C TRP A 7 -24.27 1.89 -31.02
N GLY A 8 -24.32 0.57 -30.86
CA GLY A 8 -25.49 -0.12 -30.33
C GLY A 8 -25.56 -0.01 -28.80
N LYS A 9 -26.55 0.73 -28.30
CA LYS A 9 -26.97 0.68 -26.90
C LYS A 9 -27.60 -0.67 -26.60
N MET A 10 -26.93 -1.51 -25.79
CA MET A 10 -27.58 -2.66 -25.18
C MET A 10 -28.41 -2.18 -23.99
N HIS A 11 -29.71 -2.16 -24.16
CA HIS A 11 -30.68 -1.98 -23.09
C HIS A 11 -30.85 -3.33 -22.36
N CYS A 12 -30.38 -3.40 -21.11
CA CYS A 12 -30.78 -4.45 -20.19
C CYS A 12 -32.24 -4.20 -19.79
N MET A 13 -33.17 -4.96 -20.37
CA MET A 13 -34.58 -4.92 -19.99
C MET A 13 -34.76 -5.69 -18.69
N GLN A 14 -34.84 -4.97 -17.57
CA GLN A 14 -35.27 -5.48 -16.31
C GLN A 14 -36.85 -5.55 -16.36
N LYS A 15 -37.36 -6.76 -16.50
CA LYS A 15 -38.82 -7.01 -16.44
C LYS A 15 -39.30 -6.87 -15.00
N ALA A 16 -39.80 -5.70 -14.63
CA ALA A 16 -40.61 -5.53 -13.42
C ALA A 16 -41.98 -6.16 -13.64
N LEU A 17 -42.22 -7.26 -12.95
CA LEU A 17 -43.55 -7.90 -12.89
C LEU A 17 -44.42 -7.11 -11.90
N PHE A 18 -45.25 -6.20 -12.40
CA PHE A 18 -46.31 -5.57 -11.59
C PHE A 18 -47.43 -6.56 -11.35
N VAL A 19 -47.52 -7.11 -10.15
CA VAL A 19 -48.73 -7.78 -9.67
C VAL A 19 -49.64 -6.71 -9.07
N LEU A 20 -50.68 -6.34 -9.81
CA LEU A 20 -51.77 -5.50 -9.32
C LEU A 20 -52.63 -6.34 -8.39
N LEU A 21 -52.43 -6.22 -7.07
CA LEU A 21 -53.31 -6.75 -6.05
C LEU A 21 -54.31 -5.65 -5.65
N SER A 22 -55.54 -5.77 -6.11
CA SER A 22 -56.67 -4.92 -5.71
C SER A 22 -57.02 -5.18 -4.24
N VAL A 23 -56.66 -4.22 -3.37
CA VAL A 23 -57.04 -4.25 -1.94
C VAL A 23 -58.43 -3.68 -1.79
N VAL A 24 -59.34 -4.54 -1.39
CA VAL A 24 -60.68 -4.15 -0.88
C VAL A 24 -60.48 -3.55 0.51
N LEU A 25 -60.79 -2.25 0.65
CA LEU A 25 -60.83 -1.56 1.94
C LEU A 25 -62.03 -2.03 2.75
N VAL A 26 -61.78 -2.89 3.74
CA VAL A 26 -62.69 -3.07 4.86
C VAL A 26 -62.12 -2.27 6.02
N ALA A 27 -62.80 -1.16 6.34
CA ALA A 27 -62.51 -0.38 7.54
C ALA A 27 -62.92 -1.18 8.78
N CYS A 28 -61.97 -1.64 9.56
CA CYS A 28 -62.15 -2.04 10.94
C CYS A 28 -61.00 -1.48 11.78
N SER A 29 -61.33 -0.59 12.68
CA SER A 29 -60.44 0.05 13.63
C SER A 29 -59.89 -0.99 14.63
N GLY A 30 -58.61 -1.26 14.54
CA GLY A 30 -57.83 -2.06 15.50
C GLY A 30 -56.39 -2.02 15.05
N GLU A 31 -55.55 -1.18 15.69
CA GLU A 31 -54.11 -1.18 15.48
C GLU A 31 -53.53 -2.47 16.11
N GLU A 32 -53.62 -3.58 15.41
CA GLU A 32 -52.69 -4.68 15.67
C GLU A 32 -51.33 -4.32 15.04
N LYS A 33 -50.35 -3.99 15.88
CA LYS A 33 -48.96 -3.99 15.48
C LYS A 33 -48.63 -5.41 15.08
N VAL A 34 -48.60 -5.67 13.76
CA VAL A 34 -48.01 -6.87 13.20
C VAL A 34 -46.53 -6.80 13.53
N ASN A 35 -46.14 -7.48 14.60
CA ASN A 35 -44.71 -7.74 14.87
C ASN A 35 -44.27 -8.73 13.80
N LEU A 36 -43.70 -8.20 12.70
CA LEU A 36 -42.94 -9.04 11.75
C LEU A 36 -41.81 -9.69 12.56
N PRO A 37 -41.60 -11.01 12.45
CA PRO A 37 -40.42 -11.63 13.02
C PRO A 37 -39.22 -10.89 12.45
N ASP A 38 -38.31 -10.44 13.31
CA ASP A 38 -37.00 -9.92 12.89
C ASP A 38 -36.41 -10.95 11.95
N GLU A 39 -36.15 -10.54 10.69
CA GLU A 39 -35.37 -11.34 9.75
C GLU A 39 -34.03 -11.63 10.43
N PRO A 40 -33.59 -12.89 10.54
CA PRO A 40 -32.37 -13.22 11.21
C PRO A 40 -31.25 -12.42 10.53
N GLU A 41 -30.65 -11.47 11.27
CA GLU A 41 -29.49 -10.72 10.80
C GLU A 41 -28.41 -11.75 10.44
N THR A 42 -28.10 -11.85 9.15
CA THR A 42 -26.94 -12.63 8.72
C THR A 42 -25.72 -11.94 9.31
N PRO A 43 -24.89 -12.66 10.08
CA PRO A 43 -23.70 -12.05 10.69
C PRO A 43 -22.86 -11.38 9.62
N GLU A 44 -22.59 -10.10 9.82
CA GLU A 44 -21.76 -9.30 8.91
C GLU A 44 -20.37 -9.94 8.80
N ALA A 45 -19.85 -10.01 7.58
CA ALA A 45 -18.53 -10.55 7.36
C ALA A 45 -17.47 -9.59 7.94
N GLU A 46 -16.57 -10.11 8.77
CA GLU A 46 -15.59 -9.32 9.52
C GLU A 46 -14.22 -9.97 9.50
N ILE A 47 -13.16 -9.12 9.49
CA ILE A 47 -11.78 -9.50 9.78
C ILE A 47 -11.35 -8.81 11.06
N THR A 48 -10.84 -9.59 12.00
CA THR A 48 -10.25 -9.10 13.25
C THR A 48 -8.78 -9.47 13.29
N LEU A 49 -7.89 -8.47 13.23
CA LEU A 49 -6.45 -8.67 13.39
C LEU A 49 -6.12 -9.06 14.83
N ALA A 50 -5.08 -9.87 15.01
CA ALA A 50 -4.58 -10.20 16.34
C ALA A 50 -4.18 -8.93 17.12
N GLU A 51 -4.36 -8.96 18.44
CA GLU A 51 -4.03 -7.83 19.31
C GLU A 51 -2.55 -7.43 19.15
N GLY A 52 -2.31 -6.12 19.07
CA GLY A 52 -0.96 -5.58 18.90
C GLY A 52 -0.43 -5.64 17.46
N THR A 53 -1.23 -6.05 16.47
CA THR A 53 -0.82 -6.01 15.06
C THR A 53 -0.63 -4.57 14.61
N ASP A 54 0.60 -4.22 14.17
CA ASP A 54 0.87 -2.92 13.57
C ASP A 54 0.38 -2.90 12.11
N LYS A 55 -0.46 -1.92 11.78
CA LYS A 55 -0.98 -1.70 10.44
C LYS A 55 -0.03 -0.86 9.56
N HIS A 56 1.06 -0.33 10.13
CA HIS A 56 2.06 0.48 9.43
C HIS A 56 3.45 -0.13 9.61
N LEU A 57 3.77 -1.13 8.80
CA LEU A 57 5.03 -1.84 8.86
C LEU A 57 6.15 -1.00 8.23
N LEU A 58 7.23 -0.77 8.97
CA LEU A 58 8.44 -0.15 8.47
C LEU A 58 9.58 -1.18 8.45
N LEU A 59 10.09 -1.50 7.27
CA LEU A 59 11.21 -2.41 7.08
C LEU A 59 12.47 -1.66 6.64
N ASP A 60 13.61 -2.20 7.00
CA ASP A 60 14.91 -1.72 6.51
C ASP A 60 15.12 -2.08 5.04
N ALA A 61 16.14 -1.49 4.42
CA ALA A 61 16.47 -1.73 3.01
C ALA A 61 16.75 -3.21 2.71
N SER A 62 17.26 -3.99 3.68
CA SER A 62 17.51 -5.42 3.53
C SER A 62 16.25 -6.26 3.28
N GLY A 63 15.07 -5.70 3.54
CA GLY A 63 13.80 -6.43 3.47
C GLY A 63 13.57 -7.34 4.68
N GLY A 64 12.75 -8.35 4.49
CA GLY A 64 12.41 -9.30 5.57
C GLY A 64 11.02 -9.89 5.41
N THR A 65 10.54 -10.52 6.48
CA THR A 65 9.21 -11.13 6.53
C THR A 65 8.44 -10.68 7.76
N VAL A 66 7.14 -10.48 7.60
CA VAL A 66 6.20 -10.19 8.69
C VAL A 66 4.99 -11.11 8.54
N THR A 67 4.59 -11.77 9.63
CA THR A 67 3.39 -12.62 9.63
C THR A 67 2.26 -11.90 10.34
N LEU A 68 1.14 -11.75 9.64
CA LEU A 68 -0.11 -11.23 10.16
C LEU A 68 -0.96 -12.41 10.64
N HIS A 69 -1.49 -12.34 11.84
CA HIS A 69 -2.47 -13.27 12.37
C HIS A 69 -3.83 -12.57 12.50
N PHE A 70 -4.89 -13.25 12.11
CA PHE A 70 -6.23 -12.69 12.15
C PHE A 70 -7.30 -13.79 12.21
N THR A 71 -8.52 -13.39 12.53
CA THR A 71 -9.71 -14.23 12.45
C THR A 71 -10.67 -13.63 11.45
N SER A 72 -11.31 -14.45 10.62
CA SER A 72 -12.36 -14.04 9.69
C SER A 72 -13.66 -14.78 9.94
N THR A 73 -14.80 -14.11 9.78
CA THR A 73 -16.14 -14.70 9.92
C THR A 73 -16.68 -15.29 8.63
N ALA A 74 -16.00 -15.05 7.48
CA ALA A 74 -16.29 -15.61 6.17
C ALA A 74 -15.00 -15.89 5.38
N ASP A 75 -15.11 -16.41 4.16
CA ASP A 75 -13.96 -16.60 3.26
C ASP A 75 -13.28 -15.27 2.98
N TRP A 76 -11.94 -15.24 3.01
CA TRP A 76 -11.15 -14.03 2.88
C TRP A 76 -10.21 -14.05 1.67
N LYS A 77 -9.77 -12.87 1.25
CA LYS A 77 -8.77 -12.67 0.19
C LYS A 77 -7.71 -11.67 0.62
N THR A 78 -6.50 -11.87 0.12
CA THR A 78 -5.39 -10.91 0.26
C THR A 78 -5.03 -10.34 -1.10
N THR A 79 -4.92 -9.01 -1.19
CA THR A 79 -4.49 -8.31 -2.39
C THR A 79 -3.32 -7.37 -2.06
N VAL A 80 -2.28 -7.38 -2.89
CA VAL A 80 -1.15 -6.47 -2.77
C VAL A 80 -1.25 -5.41 -3.86
N VAL A 81 -1.23 -4.15 -3.44
CA VAL A 81 -1.18 -3.00 -4.35
C VAL A 81 0.08 -2.20 -4.09
N ASN A 82 0.92 -2.07 -5.09
CA ASN A 82 2.13 -1.25 -5.06
C ASN A 82 2.10 -0.22 -6.19
N VAL A 83 2.76 0.91 -5.97
CA VAL A 83 2.78 2.04 -6.90
C VAL A 83 3.65 1.77 -8.15
N ARG A 84 4.55 0.79 -8.08
CA ARG A 84 5.44 0.39 -9.17
C ARG A 84 5.26 -1.11 -9.41
N ALA A 85 5.13 -1.51 -10.67
CA ALA A 85 4.86 -2.88 -11.13
C ALA A 85 5.98 -3.91 -10.84
N SER A 86 6.79 -3.70 -9.81
CA SER A 86 7.86 -4.62 -9.41
C SER A 86 7.39 -5.52 -8.26
N SER A 87 7.62 -6.81 -8.37
CA SER A 87 7.24 -7.84 -7.40
C SER A 87 8.15 -7.88 -6.16
N TRP A 88 8.45 -6.70 -5.56
CA TRP A 88 9.32 -6.63 -4.38
C TRP A 88 8.63 -7.08 -3.07
N ILE A 89 7.31 -7.23 -3.10
CA ILE A 89 6.48 -7.65 -1.99
C ILE A 89 5.55 -8.77 -2.45
N THR A 90 5.47 -9.82 -1.67
CA THR A 90 4.63 -10.99 -1.93
C THR A 90 3.94 -11.44 -0.65
N VAL A 91 2.87 -12.21 -0.78
CA VAL A 91 2.14 -12.79 0.34
C VAL A 91 2.07 -14.31 0.20
N SER A 92 2.10 -15.04 1.32
CA SER A 92 2.08 -16.50 1.34
C SER A 92 0.76 -17.10 0.82
N HIS A 93 -0.35 -16.41 1.06
CA HIS A 93 -1.69 -16.84 0.67
C HIS A 93 -2.49 -15.65 0.13
N THR A 94 -3.21 -15.87 -0.97
CA THR A 94 -4.08 -14.85 -1.57
C THR A 94 -5.55 -15.04 -1.20
N SER A 95 -5.91 -16.13 -0.52
CA SER A 95 -7.25 -16.40 -0.02
C SER A 95 -7.25 -17.53 1.01
N GLY A 96 -8.32 -17.64 1.77
CA GLY A 96 -8.54 -18.71 2.72
C GLY A 96 -10.00 -18.82 3.15
N LYS A 97 -10.25 -19.75 4.07
CA LYS A 97 -11.57 -20.04 4.62
C LYS A 97 -11.82 -19.30 5.92
N VAL A 98 -13.08 -19.25 6.35
CA VAL A 98 -13.53 -18.76 7.65
C VAL A 98 -12.70 -19.35 8.79
N GLY A 99 -12.42 -18.55 9.82
CA GLY A 99 -11.72 -18.95 11.05
C GLY A 99 -10.38 -18.24 11.24
N GLU A 100 -9.54 -18.82 12.10
CA GLU A 100 -8.19 -18.33 12.35
C GLU A 100 -7.30 -18.55 11.13
N ALA A 101 -6.53 -17.53 10.79
CA ALA A 101 -5.66 -17.55 9.63
C ALA A 101 -4.38 -16.73 9.86
N SER A 102 -3.38 -16.98 9.02
CA SER A 102 -2.18 -16.16 8.97
C SER A 102 -1.72 -15.93 7.53
N VAL A 103 -1.17 -14.75 7.29
CA VAL A 103 -0.55 -14.38 6.01
C VAL A 103 0.82 -13.83 6.28
N THR A 104 1.85 -14.43 5.67
CA THR A 104 3.22 -13.92 5.72
C THR A 104 3.46 -12.99 4.55
N ILE A 105 3.84 -11.76 4.84
CA ILE A 105 4.29 -10.75 3.88
C ILE A 105 5.79 -10.90 3.75
N SER A 106 6.29 -11.12 2.55
CA SER A 106 7.73 -11.19 2.24
C SER A 106 8.14 -10.00 1.39
N VAL A 107 9.17 -9.30 1.84
CA VAL A 107 9.69 -8.05 1.26
C VAL A 107 11.14 -8.27 0.82
N ALA A 108 11.41 -8.16 -0.47
CA ALA A 108 12.76 -8.27 -1.02
C ALA A 108 13.62 -7.06 -0.66
N ALA A 109 14.96 -7.18 -0.76
CA ALA A 109 15.86 -6.07 -0.56
C ALA A 109 15.55 -4.88 -1.49
N ASN A 110 15.72 -3.67 -0.98
CA ASN A 110 15.64 -2.43 -1.74
C ASN A 110 17.04 -1.92 -2.02
N ASP A 111 17.58 -2.27 -3.18
CA ASP A 111 18.89 -1.81 -3.63
C ASP A 111 18.87 -0.40 -4.23
N GLY A 112 17.67 0.20 -4.33
CA GLY A 112 17.49 1.55 -4.82
C GLY A 112 17.70 2.61 -3.73
N THR A 113 17.90 3.85 -4.18
CA THR A 113 18.11 5.04 -3.33
C THR A 113 16.83 5.72 -2.91
N ASP A 114 15.65 5.19 -3.33
CA ASP A 114 14.32 5.70 -2.97
C ASP A 114 13.62 4.73 -2.03
N LYS A 115 12.94 5.27 -1.02
CA LYS A 115 11.97 4.50 -0.22
C LYS A 115 10.81 4.01 -1.10
N ARG A 116 10.18 2.90 -0.72
CA ARG A 116 9.02 2.36 -1.44
C ARG A 116 7.92 1.92 -0.48
N THR A 117 6.69 1.97 -0.95
CA THR A 117 5.51 1.67 -0.14
C THR A 117 4.54 0.81 -0.94
N ALA A 118 3.87 -0.11 -0.25
CA ALA A 118 2.79 -0.93 -0.77
C ALA A 118 1.67 -1.03 0.26
N SER A 119 0.47 -1.36 -0.21
CA SER A 119 -0.66 -1.71 0.65
C SER A 119 -1.03 -3.18 0.47
N VAL A 120 -1.23 -3.87 1.57
CA VAL A 120 -1.76 -5.22 1.62
C VAL A 120 -3.18 -5.13 2.17
N PHE A 121 -4.15 -5.54 1.38
CA PHE A 121 -5.55 -5.59 1.77
C PHE A 121 -5.94 -7.00 2.15
N LEU A 122 -6.64 -7.13 3.27
CA LEU A 122 -7.33 -8.34 3.68
C LEU A 122 -8.83 -8.06 3.58
N ASP A 123 -9.52 -8.75 2.69
CA ASP A 123 -10.93 -8.58 2.40
C ASP A 123 -11.74 -9.79 2.86
N CYS A 124 -12.86 -9.56 3.54
CA CYS A 124 -13.83 -10.56 3.96
C CYS A 124 -15.24 -9.99 3.80
N GLY A 125 -15.97 -10.42 2.77
CA GLY A 125 -17.23 -9.77 2.38
C GLY A 125 -16.99 -8.27 2.10
N ASP A 126 -17.70 -7.41 2.82
CA ASP A 126 -17.57 -5.95 2.73
C ASP A 126 -16.54 -5.37 3.71
N SER A 127 -16.03 -6.20 4.64
CA SER A 127 -14.97 -5.80 5.59
C SER A 127 -13.60 -5.82 4.92
N ARG A 128 -12.80 -4.77 5.17
CA ARG A 128 -11.44 -4.63 4.69
C ARG A 128 -10.50 -4.14 5.77
N GLU A 129 -9.42 -4.86 5.96
CA GLU A 129 -8.25 -4.40 6.71
C GLU A 129 -7.13 -4.00 5.76
N THR A 130 -6.45 -2.90 6.10
CA THR A 130 -5.36 -2.35 5.28
C THR A 130 -4.07 -2.32 6.09
N ILE A 131 -3.04 -2.98 5.57
CA ILE A 131 -1.68 -2.95 6.12
C ILE A 131 -0.80 -2.18 5.14
N VAL A 132 -0.20 -1.08 5.62
CA VAL A 132 0.74 -0.28 4.86
C VAL A 132 2.15 -0.78 5.13
N VAL A 133 2.86 -1.17 4.08
CA VAL A 133 4.24 -1.65 4.15
C VAL A 133 5.14 -0.59 3.54
N SER A 134 5.99 0.02 4.35
CA SER A 134 7.01 0.98 3.92
C SER A 134 8.38 0.36 4.07
N GLN A 135 9.24 0.51 3.07
CA GLN A 135 10.61 0.04 3.12
C GLN A 135 11.57 1.18 2.88
N LYS A 136 12.61 1.27 3.72
CA LYS A 136 13.68 2.24 3.58
C LYS A 136 14.46 2.01 2.29
N GLN A 137 15.07 3.06 1.79
CA GLN A 137 16.06 3.01 0.72
C GLN A 137 17.39 2.47 1.22
N LYS A 138 18.26 2.05 0.28
CA LYS A 138 19.66 1.81 0.56
C LYS A 138 20.38 3.14 0.77
N ASP A 139 21.22 3.22 1.80
CA ASP A 139 22.09 4.36 2.03
C ASP A 139 23.08 4.49 0.88
N ALA A 140 23.22 5.70 0.36
CA ALA A 140 24.10 6.00 -0.76
C ALA A 140 24.80 7.34 -0.53
N LEU A 141 26.09 7.35 -0.86
CA LEU A 141 26.94 8.53 -0.96
C LEU A 141 27.78 8.38 -2.22
N ILE A 142 27.62 9.31 -3.14
CA ILE A 142 28.28 9.32 -4.44
C ILE A 142 29.07 10.63 -4.54
N VAL A 143 30.36 10.51 -4.84
CA VAL A 143 31.23 11.65 -5.11
C VAL A 143 31.47 11.77 -6.62
N SER A 144 31.56 12.99 -7.13
CA SER A 144 31.78 13.25 -8.55
C SER A 144 33.10 12.66 -9.05
N HIS A 145 34.14 12.73 -8.23
CA HIS A 145 35.49 12.22 -8.53
C HIS A 145 36.10 11.59 -7.29
N GLN A 146 36.83 10.49 -7.45
CA GLN A 146 37.50 9.79 -6.35
C GLN A 146 38.97 10.28 -6.15
N SER A 147 39.53 10.98 -7.11
CA SER A 147 40.86 11.54 -7.05
C SER A 147 40.99 12.81 -7.89
N TYR A 148 41.84 13.71 -7.47
CA TYR A 148 42.17 14.94 -8.16
C TYR A 148 43.69 15.05 -8.29
N GLU A 149 44.20 15.39 -9.48
CA GLU A 149 45.61 15.72 -9.69
C GLU A 149 45.76 17.23 -9.63
N LEU A 150 46.61 17.71 -8.72
CA LEU A 150 46.86 19.13 -8.52
C LEU A 150 48.28 19.48 -8.93
N SER A 151 48.46 20.65 -9.52
CA SER A 151 49.79 21.23 -9.76
C SER A 151 50.38 21.78 -8.46
N ALA A 152 51.67 22.06 -8.47
CA ALA A 152 52.44 22.47 -7.28
C ALA A 152 52.09 23.87 -6.69
N GLY A 153 51.13 24.55 -7.21
CA GLY A 153 50.62 25.84 -6.71
C GLY A 153 49.35 25.71 -5.89
N GLU A 154 48.83 26.78 -5.32
CA GLU A 154 47.54 26.82 -4.70
C GLU A 154 46.46 26.50 -5.72
N SER A 155 45.55 25.61 -5.36
CA SER A 155 44.45 25.16 -6.22
C SER A 155 43.18 25.04 -5.41
N LEU A 156 42.05 25.45 -6.00
CA LEU A 156 40.71 25.22 -5.46
C LEU A 156 40.11 24.01 -6.18
N ILE A 157 39.62 23.05 -5.42
CA ILE A 157 38.86 21.93 -5.94
C ILE A 157 37.43 21.97 -5.38
N GLU A 158 36.48 21.67 -6.22
CA GLU A 158 35.10 21.50 -5.84
C GLU A 158 34.73 20.02 -5.93
N VAL A 159 34.30 19.46 -4.80
CA VAL A 159 33.86 18.06 -4.72
C VAL A 159 32.33 18.05 -4.62
N GLU A 160 31.70 17.60 -5.67
CA GLU A 160 30.24 17.40 -5.66
C GLU A 160 29.92 16.05 -5.02
N VAL A 161 29.05 16.08 -4.00
CA VAL A 161 28.60 14.90 -3.25
C VAL A 161 27.07 14.80 -3.34
N GLU A 162 26.59 13.67 -3.84
CA GLU A 162 25.17 13.31 -3.83
C GLU A 162 24.93 12.23 -2.77
N ALA A 163 24.08 12.49 -1.78
CA ALA A 163 23.80 11.54 -0.72
C ALA A 163 22.32 11.57 -0.32
N ASN A 164 21.78 10.43 0.13
CA ASN A 164 20.45 10.32 0.73
C ASN A 164 20.50 10.15 2.27
N VAL A 165 21.71 10.27 2.82
CA VAL A 165 22.01 10.22 4.26
C VAL A 165 22.83 11.45 4.65
N THR A 166 22.84 11.77 5.94
CA THR A 166 23.76 12.78 6.46
C THR A 166 25.18 12.26 6.41
N PHE A 167 26.13 13.11 6.05
CA PHE A 167 27.56 12.76 6.01
C PHE A 167 28.38 13.92 6.56
N GLU A 168 29.60 13.61 6.98
CA GLU A 168 30.61 14.57 7.42
C GLU A 168 31.79 14.48 6.47
N VAL A 169 32.49 15.61 6.31
CA VAL A 169 33.74 15.68 5.53
C VAL A 169 34.86 15.93 6.50
N GLU A 170 35.82 15.00 6.50
CA GLU A 170 37.07 15.14 7.28
C GLU A 170 38.24 15.33 6.33
N VAL A 171 39.14 16.25 6.70
CA VAL A 171 40.37 16.52 5.99
C VAL A 171 41.53 15.95 6.83
N SER A 172 42.26 14.97 6.28
CA SER A 172 43.29 14.24 7.01
C SER A 172 44.65 14.93 7.02
N ASP A 173 44.90 15.85 6.08
CA ASP A 173 46.18 16.49 5.87
C ASP A 173 46.14 18.00 6.08
N THR A 174 47.22 18.54 6.69
CA THR A 174 47.29 19.95 7.08
C THR A 174 47.51 20.92 5.90
N TRP A 175 47.84 20.42 4.72
CA TRP A 175 48.00 21.23 3.51
C TRP A 175 46.69 21.43 2.72
N ILE A 176 45.61 20.75 3.14
CA ILE A 176 44.29 20.94 2.60
C ILE A 176 43.43 21.71 3.61
N GLU A 177 42.73 22.72 3.16
CA GLU A 177 41.78 23.47 3.96
C GLU A 177 40.39 23.35 3.37
N GLN A 178 39.42 23.02 4.22
CA GLN A 178 37.99 23.03 3.87
C GLN A 178 37.46 24.45 4.00
N ILE A 179 37.16 25.11 2.88
CA ILE A 179 36.72 26.51 2.85
C ILE A 179 35.24 26.67 3.11
N SER A 180 34.42 25.74 2.60
CA SER A 180 32.95 25.73 2.86
C SER A 180 32.38 24.34 2.61
N GLY A 181 31.41 23.93 3.42
CA GLY A 181 30.64 22.73 3.18
C GLY A 181 29.19 23.10 2.83
N HIS A 182 28.85 23.14 1.55
CA HIS A 182 27.45 23.09 1.12
C HIS A 182 27.11 21.65 0.74
N ALA A 183 26.53 20.91 1.69
CA ALA A 183 25.94 19.61 1.38
C ALA A 183 24.57 19.86 0.71
N VAL A 184 24.46 19.60 -0.58
CA VAL A 184 23.18 19.57 -1.27
C VAL A 184 22.58 18.19 -1.11
N LEU A 185 21.74 18.02 -0.10
CA LEU A 185 20.91 16.82 0.03
C LEU A 185 19.84 16.88 -1.06
N LYS A 186 20.03 16.19 -2.18
CA LYS A 186 18.97 15.96 -3.16
C LYS A 186 18.09 14.83 -2.67
N SER A 187 17.14 15.15 -1.78
CA SER A 187 16.02 14.27 -1.51
C SER A 187 15.11 14.27 -2.74
N ARG A 188 15.12 13.19 -3.52
CA ARG A 188 14.07 12.97 -4.53
C ARG A 188 12.85 12.41 -3.79
N TYR A 189 11.81 13.22 -3.70
CA TYR A 189 10.49 12.84 -3.17
C TYR A 189 9.72 11.98 -4.17
#